data_6100a9836bef0c6a170d1d402addb7a6
#
_entry.id   6100a9836bef0c6a170d1d402addb7a6
#
_cell.length_a   1.000
_cell.length_b   1.000
_cell.length_c   1.000
_cell.angle_alpha   90.00
_cell.angle_beta   90.00
_cell.angle_gamma   90.00
#
_symmetry.space_group_name_H-M   'P 1'
#
loop_
_entity.id
_entity.type
_entity.pdbx_description
1 polymer ?
#
loop_
_entity_poly.entity_id
_entity_poly.type
_entity_poly.pdbx_seq_one_letter_code
_entity_poly.pdbx_strand_id
1 'polypeptide(L)'
;MEEVGLKRILQKLFQHKEIKPLCCVAIEAGPDRKREYGVAGKADYQGLGNRANFYSSFVLQELLPFLYKTYNNLTFTQISIAGFSLGGLSALDIAWKHPGVFEIAGIFSGSLWWRSVDMLDKTYSDDKHRIMHQQIRKGNFQPGLKFFFQCGNMDETEDRNNNGIIDSIDDTLDLIMELEAKGYDKNKDICYYEMPAGRHDMQTWGKAFPVFLKWAFGDKLKG
;
A
#
# COMPACT_ATOMS: atom_id res chain seq x y z
N MET A 1 0.77 14.16 -7.04
CA MET A 1 -0.69 13.89 -7.12
C MET A 1 -1.37 14.60 -8.31
N GLU A 2 -0.83 15.70 -8.79
CA GLU A 2 -1.30 16.32 -10.05
C GLU A 2 -1.11 15.38 -11.25
N GLU A 3 0.03 14.73 -11.36
CA GLU A 3 0.36 13.75 -12.41
C GLU A 3 -0.58 12.53 -12.43
N VAL A 4 -1.07 12.10 -11.28
CA VAL A 4 -2.11 11.05 -11.16
C VAL A 4 -3.47 11.58 -11.57
N GLY A 5 -3.68 12.89 -11.61
CA GLY A 5 -4.98 13.50 -11.91
C GLY A 5 -6.01 13.35 -10.79
N LEU A 6 -5.56 13.22 -9.55
CA LEU A 6 -6.41 12.90 -8.38
C LEU A 6 -7.65 13.79 -8.27
N LYS A 7 -7.49 15.10 -8.39
CA LYS A 7 -8.62 16.05 -8.30
C LYS A 7 -9.72 15.72 -9.32
N ARG A 8 -9.34 15.47 -10.56
CA ARG A 8 -10.28 15.12 -11.65
C ARG A 8 -10.96 13.76 -11.40
N ILE A 9 -10.19 12.78 -10.91
CA ILE A 9 -10.72 11.46 -10.55
C ILE A 9 -11.80 11.60 -9.48
N LEU A 10 -11.48 12.27 -8.37
CA LEU A 10 -12.40 12.47 -7.25
C LEU A 10 -13.66 13.22 -7.68
N GLN A 11 -13.51 14.33 -8.43
CA GLN A 11 -14.64 15.09 -8.95
C GLN A 11 -15.57 14.22 -9.79
N LYS A 12 -15.03 13.43 -10.71
CA LYS A 12 -15.82 12.53 -11.58
C LYS A 12 -16.56 11.48 -10.76
N LEU A 13 -15.87 10.78 -9.88
CA LEU A 13 -16.47 9.71 -9.08
C LEU A 13 -17.56 10.26 -8.13
N PHE A 14 -17.31 11.42 -7.56
CA PHE A 14 -18.28 12.08 -6.69
C PHE A 14 -19.53 12.56 -7.46
N GLN A 15 -19.35 13.21 -8.62
CA GLN A 15 -20.46 13.66 -9.47
C GLN A 15 -21.35 12.51 -9.92
N HIS A 16 -20.76 11.35 -10.21
CA HIS A 16 -21.50 10.15 -10.61
C HIS A 16 -22.03 9.35 -9.42
N LYS A 17 -21.84 9.81 -8.19
CA LYS A 17 -22.24 9.10 -6.95
C LYS A 17 -21.64 7.69 -6.82
N GLU A 18 -20.45 7.48 -7.37
CA GLU A 18 -19.75 6.19 -7.34
C GLU A 18 -18.97 5.99 -6.03
N ILE A 19 -18.72 7.07 -5.29
CA ILE A 19 -18.07 7.05 -3.97
C ILE A 19 -18.76 8.02 -3.02
N LYS A 20 -18.63 7.76 -1.73
CA LYS A 20 -19.05 8.68 -0.66
C LYS A 20 -18.14 9.92 -0.62
N PRO A 21 -18.60 11.04 -0.05
CA PRO A 21 -17.74 12.17 0.22
C PRO A 21 -16.52 11.74 1.04
N LEU A 22 -15.34 12.15 0.62
CA LEU A 22 -14.10 11.87 1.32
C LEU A 22 -13.16 13.08 1.33
N CYS A 23 -12.33 13.18 2.35
CA CYS A 23 -11.20 14.08 2.42
C CYS A 23 -9.95 13.32 1.97
N CYS A 24 -9.27 13.82 0.95
CA CYS A 24 -8.04 13.21 0.46
C CYS A 24 -6.85 14.13 0.77
N VAL A 25 -5.87 13.59 1.46
CA VAL A 25 -4.64 14.30 1.82
C VAL A 25 -3.47 13.65 1.08
N ALA A 26 -2.77 14.45 0.30
CA ALA A 26 -1.57 14.01 -0.40
C ALA A 26 -0.33 14.42 0.39
N ILE A 27 0.51 13.43 0.71
CA ILE A 27 1.81 13.66 1.34
C ILE A 27 2.86 13.62 0.23
N GLU A 28 3.57 14.72 0.06
CA GLU A 28 4.69 14.78 -0.86
C GLU A 28 5.94 14.18 -0.21
N ALA A 29 6.64 13.34 -0.96
CA ALA A 29 7.88 12.73 -0.49
C ALA A 29 9.00 13.76 -0.49
N GLY A 30 9.73 13.86 0.60
CA GLY A 30 10.94 14.68 0.72
C GLY A 30 12.13 14.10 -0.05
N PRO A 31 13.27 14.82 -0.07
CA PRO A 31 14.50 14.37 -0.72
C PRO A 31 15.07 13.09 -0.11
N ASP A 32 14.81 12.83 1.15
CA ASP A 32 15.24 11.63 1.89
C ASP A 32 14.29 10.43 1.76
N ARG A 33 13.40 10.43 0.76
CA ARG A 33 12.35 9.42 0.55
C ARG A 33 12.82 7.97 0.78
N LYS A 34 14.01 7.62 0.29
CA LYS A 34 14.54 6.25 0.41
C LYS A 34 14.88 5.88 1.86
N ARG A 35 15.13 6.84 2.72
CA ARG A 35 15.40 6.61 4.15
C ARG A 35 14.13 6.68 4.99
N GLU A 36 13.16 7.48 4.56
CA GLU A 36 11.92 7.74 5.30
C GLU A 36 10.81 6.74 4.97
N TYR A 37 10.84 6.13 3.79
CA TYR A 37 9.89 5.09 3.40
C TYR A 37 10.49 3.71 3.60
N GLY A 38 9.62 2.72 3.84
CA GLY A 38 10.02 1.34 4.11
C GLY A 38 9.20 0.73 5.25
N VAL A 39 9.78 -0.23 5.95
CA VAL A 39 9.19 -0.90 7.11
C VAL A 39 9.77 -0.30 8.39
N ALA A 40 8.93 0.33 9.22
CA ALA A 40 9.37 1.00 10.43
C ALA A 40 10.11 0.05 11.38
N GLY A 41 11.34 0.45 11.76
CA GLY A 41 12.21 -0.35 12.63
C GLY A 41 12.96 -1.49 11.93
N LYS A 42 12.83 -1.62 10.59
CA LYS A 42 13.49 -2.67 9.81
C LYS A 42 14.01 -2.11 8.50
N ALA A 43 15.21 -1.54 8.54
CA ALA A 43 15.90 -1.13 7.33
C ALA A 43 16.16 -2.34 6.41
N ASP A 44 16.33 -2.07 5.11
CA ASP A 44 16.78 -3.09 4.18
C ASP A 44 18.28 -3.41 4.35
N TYR A 45 18.80 -4.33 3.53
CA TYR A 45 20.21 -4.73 3.59
C TYR A 45 21.20 -3.60 3.26
N GLN A 46 20.76 -2.51 2.65
CA GLN A 46 21.57 -1.31 2.37
C GLN A 46 21.41 -0.23 3.45
N GLY A 47 20.60 -0.47 4.48
CA GLY A 47 20.28 0.51 5.50
C GLY A 47 19.26 1.56 5.08
N LEU A 48 18.57 1.36 3.95
CA LEU A 48 17.45 2.21 3.52
C LEU A 48 16.24 1.96 4.43
N GLY A 49 15.35 2.95 4.55
CA GLY A 49 14.18 2.87 5.43
C GLY A 49 14.52 3.01 6.92
N ASN A 50 15.76 3.38 7.27
CA ASN A 50 16.19 3.52 8.66
C ASN A 50 15.50 4.67 9.42
N ARG A 51 14.73 5.51 8.71
CA ARG A 51 13.89 6.59 9.26
C ARG A 51 12.39 6.35 9.09
N ALA A 52 11.96 5.17 8.66
CA ALA A 52 10.55 4.88 8.41
C ALA A 52 9.67 4.98 9.67
N ASN A 53 10.24 4.78 10.85
CA ASN A 53 9.57 5.03 12.12
C ASN A 53 9.22 6.52 12.33
N PHE A 54 10.07 7.45 11.90
CA PHE A 54 9.76 8.88 11.98
C PHE A 54 8.63 9.28 11.03
N TYR A 55 8.61 8.71 9.81
CA TYR A 55 7.49 8.91 8.89
C TYR A 55 6.17 8.38 9.46
N SER A 56 6.19 7.18 10.05
CA SER A 56 5.00 6.64 10.74
C SER A 56 4.55 7.54 11.89
N SER A 57 5.48 8.03 12.71
CA SER A 57 5.20 8.96 13.80
C SER A 57 4.63 10.29 13.29
N PHE A 58 5.18 10.85 12.23
CA PHE A 58 4.65 12.05 11.59
C PHE A 58 3.19 11.86 11.17
N VAL A 59 2.88 10.75 10.48
CA VAL A 59 1.50 10.47 10.04
C VAL A 59 0.54 10.38 11.22
N LEU A 60 0.93 9.68 12.28
CA LEU A 60 0.05 9.35 13.42
C LEU A 60 -0.04 10.47 14.45
N GLN A 61 1.07 11.15 14.73
CA GLN A 61 1.18 12.06 15.87
C GLN A 61 1.13 13.54 15.47
N GLU A 62 1.35 13.84 14.20
CA GLU A 62 1.33 15.22 13.70
C GLU A 62 0.21 15.42 12.67
N LEU A 63 0.25 14.66 11.55
CA LEU A 63 -0.69 14.86 10.45
C LEU A 63 -2.15 14.56 10.84
N LEU A 64 -2.42 13.39 11.40
CA LEU A 64 -3.79 13.04 11.80
C LEU A 64 -4.36 14.00 12.85
N PRO A 65 -3.66 14.32 13.95
CA PRO A 65 -4.13 15.32 14.91
C PRO A 65 -4.36 16.71 14.28
N PHE A 66 -3.48 17.13 13.37
CA PHE A 66 -3.66 18.38 12.62
C PHE A 66 -4.94 18.37 11.80
N LEU A 67 -5.23 17.26 11.09
CA LEU A 67 -6.45 17.13 10.29
C LEU A 67 -7.72 17.15 11.16
N TYR A 68 -7.73 16.42 12.26
CA TYR A 68 -8.83 16.44 13.21
C TYR A 68 -9.08 17.82 13.80
N LYS A 69 -8.02 18.54 14.12
CA LYS A 69 -8.13 19.91 14.64
C LYS A 69 -8.62 20.89 13.57
N THR A 70 -8.13 20.75 12.34
CA THR A 70 -8.44 21.65 11.23
C THR A 70 -9.87 21.46 10.72
N TYR A 71 -10.33 20.21 10.69
CA TYR A 71 -11.65 19.82 10.21
C TYR A 71 -12.53 19.29 11.34
N ASN A 72 -12.53 19.98 12.48
CA ASN A 72 -13.20 19.58 13.72
C ASN A 72 -14.73 19.47 13.61
N ASN A 73 -15.33 20.01 12.56
CA ASN A 73 -16.75 19.88 12.21
C ASN A 73 -17.06 18.62 11.39
N LEU A 74 -16.07 17.82 11.02
CA LEU A 74 -16.22 16.58 10.28
C LEU A 74 -15.96 15.38 11.19
N THR A 75 -16.75 14.32 10.99
CA THR A 75 -16.52 13.01 11.60
C THR A 75 -15.97 12.06 10.53
N PHE A 76 -14.74 11.63 10.72
CA PHE A 76 -14.16 10.61 9.85
C PHE A 76 -14.54 9.23 10.38
N THR A 77 -15.36 8.51 9.62
CA THR A 77 -15.86 7.18 9.98
C THR A 77 -15.01 6.05 9.46
N GLN A 78 -14.10 6.35 8.52
CA GLN A 78 -13.17 5.40 7.92
C GLN A 78 -11.92 6.13 7.48
N ILE A 79 -10.76 5.60 7.82
CA ILE A 79 -9.47 6.14 7.41
C ILE A 79 -8.72 5.09 6.60
N SER A 80 -8.21 5.52 5.46
CA SER A 80 -7.41 4.70 4.56
C SER A 80 -6.05 5.35 4.34
N ILE A 81 -5.02 4.55 4.17
CA ILE A 81 -3.70 4.99 3.74
C ILE A 81 -3.33 4.27 2.45
N ALA A 82 -2.80 5.01 1.49
CA ALA A 82 -2.39 4.43 0.21
C ALA A 82 -1.07 5.03 -0.27
N GLY A 83 -0.34 4.27 -1.09
CA GLY A 83 0.91 4.75 -1.64
C GLY A 83 1.37 3.97 -2.86
N PHE A 84 2.36 4.54 -3.56
CA PHE A 84 2.96 3.99 -4.77
C PHE A 84 4.39 3.55 -4.49
N SER A 85 4.82 2.41 -5.05
CA SER A 85 6.20 1.93 -4.92
C SER A 85 6.60 1.81 -3.43
N LEU A 86 7.68 2.44 -2.98
CA LEU A 86 8.07 2.52 -1.56
C LEU A 86 6.97 3.11 -0.67
N GLY A 87 6.16 4.05 -1.20
CA GLY A 87 5.00 4.57 -0.48
C GLY A 87 3.91 3.52 -0.25
N GLY A 88 3.75 2.57 -1.17
CA GLY A 88 2.87 1.42 -1.01
C GLY A 88 3.33 0.48 0.10
N LEU A 89 4.63 0.21 0.17
CA LEU A 89 5.22 -0.55 1.27
C LEU A 89 5.00 0.15 2.62
N SER A 90 5.24 1.46 2.68
CA SER A 90 5.01 2.24 3.91
C SER A 90 3.54 2.27 4.31
N ALA A 91 2.63 2.41 3.35
CA ALA A 91 1.19 2.38 3.63
C ALA A 91 0.76 1.04 4.23
N LEU A 92 1.27 -0.06 3.67
CA LEU A 92 1.01 -1.40 4.20
C LEU A 92 1.57 -1.58 5.62
N ASP A 93 2.82 -1.16 5.86
CA ASP A 93 3.45 -1.26 7.18
C ASP A 93 2.72 -0.45 8.25
N ILE A 94 2.34 0.79 7.92
CA ILE A 94 1.61 1.67 8.84
C ILE A 94 0.23 1.09 9.15
N ALA A 95 -0.53 0.67 8.16
CA ALA A 95 -1.85 0.09 8.36
C ALA A 95 -1.78 -1.22 9.18
N TRP A 96 -0.82 -2.09 8.88
CA TRP A 96 -0.61 -3.34 9.60
C TRP A 96 -0.28 -3.14 11.09
N LYS A 97 0.51 -2.12 11.40
CA LYS A 97 0.91 -1.80 12.78
C LYS A 97 -0.14 -1.00 13.55
N HIS A 98 -1.05 -0.34 12.85
CA HIS A 98 -2.05 0.56 13.45
C HIS A 98 -3.47 0.28 12.94
N PRO A 99 -3.96 -0.96 13.09
CA PRO A 99 -5.28 -1.37 12.57
C PRO A 99 -6.44 -0.67 13.29
N GLY A 100 -6.21 -0.09 14.48
CA GLY A 100 -7.19 0.76 15.18
C GLY A 100 -7.32 2.16 14.59
N VAL A 101 -6.47 2.54 13.64
CA VAL A 101 -6.46 3.85 12.99
C VAL A 101 -6.83 3.73 11.51
N PHE A 102 -6.22 2.77 10.82
CA PHE A 102 -6.43 2.55 9.38
C PHE A 102 -7.21 1.27 9.15
N GLU A 103 -8.27 1.36 8.37
CA GLU A 103 -9.10 0.20 8.00
C GLU A 103 -8.73 -0.36 6.63
N ILE A 104 -8.10 0.46 5.77
CA ILE A 104 -7.74 0.06 4.40
C ILE A 104 -6.33 0.52 4.08
N ALA A 105 -5.54 -0.40 3.53
CA ALA A 105 -4.26 -0.13 2.90
C ALA A 105 -4.39 -0.25 1.37
N GLY A 106 -3.96 0.77 0.63
CA GLY A 106 -3.86 0.75 -0.83
C GLY A 106 -2.41 0.69 -1.28
N ILE A 107 -2.01 -0.38 -1.95
CA ILE A 107 -0.64 -0.66 -2.35
C ILE A 107 -0.58 -0.71 -3.88
N PHE A 108 0.04 0.30 -4.50
CA PHE A 108 0.19 0.39 -5.94
C PHE A 108 1.64 0.12 -6.32
N SER A 109 1.88 -0.94 -7.08
CA SER A 109 3.22 -1.41 -7.44
C SER A 109 4.19 -1.37 -6.24
N GLY A 110 3.74 -1.94 -5.11
CA GLY A 110 4.44 -1.84 -3.83
C GLY A 110 5.84 -2.45 -3.87
N SER A 111 6.82 -1.81 -3.23
CA SER A 111 8.19 -2.34 -3.11
C SER A 111 8.26 -3.52 -2.13
N LEU A 112 7.49 -4.60 -2.40
CA LEU A 112 7.35 -5.74 -1.51
C LEU A 112 8.59 -6.66 -1.51
N TRP A 113 9.49 -6.45 -2.46
CA TRP A 113 10.84 -7.02 -2.50
C TRP A 113 11.74 -6.57 -1.34
N TRP A 114 11.32 -5.63 -0.49
CA TRP A 114 12.10 -5.08 0.62
C TRP A 114 12.67 -6.19 1.51
N ARG A 115 14.02 -6.31 1.53
CA ARG A 115 14.71 -7.48 2.05
C ARG A 115 15.85 -7.13 3.01
N SER A 116 16.12 -8.02 3.95
CA SER A 116 17.17 -7.87 4.97
C SER A 116 18.53 -8.40 4.54
N VAL A 117 18.59 -9.14 3.43
CA VAL A 117 19.81 -9.73 2.83
C VAL A 117 19.76 -9.48 1.32
N ASP A 118 20.89 -9.19 0.70
CA ASP A 118 20.97 -9.02 -0.74
C ASP A 118 20.55 -10.32 -1.45
N MET A 119 19.78 -10.19 -2.53
CA MET A 119 19.34 -11.32 -3.35
C MET A 119 20.52 -12.11 -3.96
N LEU A 120 21.66 -11.45 -4.20
CA LEU A 120 22.88 -12.08 -4.72
C LEU A 120 23.69 -12.83 -3.65
N ASP A 121 23.34 -12.68 -2.36
CA ASP A 121 23.98 -13.41 -1.28
C ASP A 121 23.52 -14.87 -1.29
N LYS A 122 24.46 -15.79 -1.13
CA LYS A 122 24.19 -17.25 -1.11
C LYS A 122 23.27 -17.68 0.04
N THR A 123 23.14 -16.88 1.07
CA THR A 123 22.24 -17.14 2.21
C THR A 123 20.84 -16.60 2.00
N TYR A 124 20.60 -15.86 0.92
CA TYR A 124 19.28 -15.30 0.61
C TYR A 124 18.21 -16.38 0.43
N SER A 125 17.05 -16.08 0.93
CA SER A 125 15.83 -16.89 0.75
C SER A 125 14.63 -15.95 0.85
N ASP A 126 13.72 -16.02 -0.10
CA ASP A 126 12.47 -15.26 -0.12
C ASP A 126 11.67 -15.45 1.17
N ASP A 127 11.59 -16.68 1.63
CA ASP A 127 10.88 -17.03 2.87
C ASP A 127 11.42 -16.37 4.13
N LYS A 128 12.73 -16.06 4.17
CA LYS A 128 13.39 -15.58 5.40
C LYS A 128 13.72 -14.10 5.37
N HIS A 129 13.89 -13.52 4.18
CA HIS A 129 14.53 -12.22 4.08
C HIS A 129 13.65 -11.12 3.51
N ARG A 130 12.49 -11.43 2.91
CA ARG A 130 11.49 -10.41 2.55
C ARG A 130 10.80 -9.90 3.82
N ILE A 131 11.12 -8.67 4.20
CA ILE A 131 10.83 -8.11 5.53
C ILE A 131 9.33 -8.00 5.80
N MET A 132 8.53 -7.54 4.83
CA MET A 132 7.10 -7.35 5.05
C MET A 132 6.35 -8.68 5.09
N HIS A 133 6.71 -9.66 4.25
CA HIS A 133 6.18 -11.03 4.31
C HIS A 133 6.43 -11.66 5.68
N GLN A 134 7.66 -11.55 6.19
CA GLN A 134 8.00 -12.02 7.53
C GLN A 134 7.20 -11.32 8.63
N GLN A 135 6.94 -10.02 8.47
CA GLN A 135 6.17 -9.27 9.45
C GLN A 135 4.72 -9.74 9.52
N ILE A 136 4.09 -9.98 8.37
CA ILE A 136 2.73 -10.55 8.30
C ILE A 136 2.73 -11.97 8.84
N ARG A 137 3.64 -12.83 8.38
CA ARG A 137 3.75 -14.23 8.79
C ARG A 137 3.87 -14.39 10.31
N LYS A 138 4.63 -13.52 10.97
CA LYS A 138 4.84 -13.55 12.44
C LYS A 138 3.80 -12.77 13.22
N GLY A 139 3.05 -11.90 12.56
CA GLY A 139 2.02 -11.07 13.20
C GLY A 139 0.71 -11.83 13.42
N ASN A 140 -0.23 -11.17 14.06
CA ASN A 140 -1.57 -11.69 14.30
C ASN A 140 -2.57 -11.12 13.28
N PHE A 141 -3.66 -11.85 13.05
CA PHE A 141 -4.80 -11.34 12.30
C PHE A 141 -5.33 -10.05 12.92
N GLN A 142 -5.58 -9.04 12.08
CA GLN A 142 -6.11 -7.74 12.47
C GLN A 142 -7.55 -7.59 11.93
N PRO A 143 -8.57 -7.79 12.77
CA PRO A 143 -9.97 -7.74 12.32
C PRO A 143 -10.32 -6.38 11.69
N GLY A 144 -10.99 -6.41 10.55
CA GLY A 144 -11.47 -5.20 9.87
C GLY A 144 -10.46 -4.50 8.95
N LEU A 145 -9.17 -4.87 8.99
CA LEU A 145 -8.18 -4.35 8.06
C LEU A 145 -8.35 -4.99 6.68
N LYS A 146 -8.30 -4.17 5.63
CA LYS A 146 -8.47 -4.58 4.23
C LYS A 146 -7.32 -4.09 3.37
N PHE A 147 -7.09 -4.78 2.26
CA PHE A 147 -5.93 -4.53 1.40
C PHE A 147 -6.34 -4.45 -0.06
N PHE A 148 -5.91 -3.39 -0.71
CA PHE A 148 -5.97 -3.26 -2.15
C PHE A 148 -4.55 -3.32 -2.71
N PHE A 149 -4.28 -4.31 -3.56
CA PHE A 149 -3.01 -4.43 -4.26
C PHE A 149 -3.21 -4.16 -5.74
N GLN A 150 -2.33 -3.38 -6.33
CA GLN A 150 -2.26 -3.20 -7.77
C GLN A 150 -0.83 -3.44 -8.24
N CYS A 151 -0.69 -4.18 -9.33
CA CYS A 151 0.55 -4.33 -10.08
C CYS A 151 0.28 -4.09 -11.58
N GLY A 152 1.27 -3.57 -12.29
CA GLY A 152 1.29 -3.62 -13.74
C GLY A 152 2.10 -4.82 -14.23
N ASN A 153 1.65 -5.51 -15.27
CA ASN A 153 2.41 -6.64 -15.80
C ASN A 153 3.65 -6.24 -16.63
N MET A 154 3.95 -4.94 -16.66
CA MET A 154 5.17 -4.35 -17.22
C MET A 154 5.82 -3.38 -16.21
N ASP A 155 5.62 -3.60 -14.91
CA ASP A 155 6.22 -2.79 -13.84
C ASP A 155 7.75 -2.89 -13.83
N GLU A 156 8.27 -4.05 -14.21
CA GLU A 156 9.70 -4.36 -14.32
C GLU A 156 9.91 -5.54 -15.29
N THR A 157 11.12 -6.07 -15.38
CA THR A 157 11.48 -7.20 -16.23
C THR A 157 12.14 -8.35 -15.48
N GLU A 158 12.43 -8.14 -14.20
CA GLU A 158 13.07 -9.10 -13.33
C GLU A 158 12.12 -10.28 -13.05
N ASP A 159 12.67 -11.50 -13.17
CA ASP A 159 12.02 -12.79 -12.89
C ASP A 159 13.09 -13.70 -12.28
N ARG A 160 13.30 -13.58 -10.96
CA ARG A 160 14.40 -14.21 -10.22
C ARG A 160 14.32 -15.74 -10.16
N ASN A 161 13.11 -16.27 -10.27
CA ASN A 161 12.87 -17.71 -10.18
C ASN A 161 12.59 -18.38 -11.54
N ASN A 162 12.60 -17.60 -12.63
CA ASN A 162 12.35 -18.01 -14.01
C ASN A 162 11.01 -18.74 -14.21
N ASN A 163 9.94 -18.27 -13.53
CA ASN A 163 8.61 -18.84 -13.66
C ASN A 163 7.74 -18.15 -14.72
N GLY A 164 8.25 -17.10 -15.37
CA GLY A 164 7.56 -16.31 -16.40
C GLY A 164 6.70 -15.19 -15.81
N ILE A 165 6.76 -14.93 -14.51
CA ILE A 165 6.08 -13.85 -13.80
C ILE A 165 7.14 -12.89 -13.25
N ILE A 166 6.93 -11.60 -13.46
CA ILE A 166 7.85 -10.58 -12.94
C ILE A 166 7.83 -10.53 -11.40
N ASP A 167 8.96 -10.21 -10.80
CA ASP A 167 9.17 -10.24 -9.34
C ASP A 167 8.16 -9.39 -8.56
N SER A 168 7.75 -8.23 -9.08
CA SER A 168 6.77 -7.36 -8.42
C SER A 168 5.38 -8.00 -8.29
N ILE A 169 4.99 -8.84 -9.25
CA ILE A 169 3.76 -9.63 -9.19
C ILE A 169 3.94 -10.79 -8.22
N ASP A 170 5.02 -11.56 -8.36
CA ASP A 170 5.32 -12.69 -7.46
C ASP A 170 5.38 -12.25 -6.00
N ASP A 171 6.12 -11.19 -5.68
CA ASP A 171 6.19 -10.65 -4.33
C ASP A 171 4.83 -10.21 -3.78
N THR A 172 3.96 -9.68 -4.65
CA THR A 172 2.60 -9.29 -4.26
C THR A 172 1.71 -10.50 -4.01
N LEU A 173 1.73 -11.49 -4.88
CA LEU A 173 0.92 -12.70 -4.73
C LEU A 173 1.36 -13.53 -3.52
N ASP A 174 2.66 -13.66 -3.28
CA ASP A 174 3.20 -14.31 -2.09
C ASP A 174 2.76 -13.60 -0.80
N LEU A 175 2.75 -12.26 -0.80
CA LEU A 175 2.28 -11.51 0.36
C LEU A 175 0.78 -11.68 0.58
N ILE A 176 -0.01 -11.77 -0.48
CA ILE A 176 -1.45 -12.08 -0.40
C ILE A 176 -1.64 -13.47 0.21
N MET A 177 -0.84 -14.47 -0.18
CA MET A 177 -0.89 -15.80 0.43
C MET A 177 -0.58 -15.78 1.94
N GLU A 178 0.35 -14.92 2.38
CA GLU A 178 0.60 -14.72 3.82
C GLU A 178 -0.61 -14.13 4.55
N LEU A 179 -1.31 -13.18 3.92
CA LEU A 179 -2.53 -12.60 4.47
C LEU A 179 -3.66 -13.65 4.54
N GLU A 180 -3.87 -14.44 3.49
CA GLU A 180 -4.86 -15.53 3.48
C GLU A 180 -4.55 -16.57 4.57
N ALA A 181 -3.27 -16.93 4.75
CA ALA A 181 -2.81 -17.81 5.81
C ALA A 181 -3.07 -17.26 7.23
N LYS A 182 -3.20 -15.93 7.37
CA LYS A 182 -3.61 -15.27 8.61
C LYS A 182 -5.12 -15.27 8.84
N GLY A 183 -5.92 -15.57 7.82
CA GLY A 183 -7.37 -15.64 7.91
C GLY A 183 -8.12 -14.52 7.20
N TYR A 184 -7.43 -13.69 6.40
CA TYR A 184 -8.10 -12.71 5.54
C TYR A 184 -8.80 -13.41 4.37
N ASP A 185 -10.04 -13.03 4.12
CA ASP A 185 -10.83 -13.55 3.00
C ASP A 185 -10.46 -12.79 1.72
N LYS A 186 -9.93 -13.52 0.73
CA LYS A 186 -9.51 -12.93 -0.55
C LYS A 186 -10.63 -12.24 -1.33
N ASN A 187 -11.90 -12.55 -1.06
CA ASN A 187 -13.03 -11.95 -1.76
C ASN A 187 -13.66 -10.77 -1.00
N LYS A 188 -13.34 -10.62 0.29
CA LYS A 188 -13.94 -9.59 1.16
C LYS A 188 -12.91 -8.58 1.65
N ASP A 189 -11.72 -9.08 2.00
CA ASP A 189 -10.71 -8.28 2.70
C ASP A 189 -9.57 -7.89 1.78
N ILE A 190 -9.40 -8.60 0.65
CA ILE A 190 -8.31 -8.38 -0.29
C ILE A 190 -8.88 -8.10 -1.68
N CYS A 191 -8.38 -7.07 -2.34
CA CYS A 191 -8.62 -6.81 -3.76
C CYS A 191 -7.26 -6.79 -4.46
N TYR A 192 -7.05 -7.72 -5.39
CA TYR A 192 -5.90 -7.70 -6.29
C TYR A 192 -6.32 -7.26 -7.68
N TYR A 193 -5.65 -6.25 -8.20
CA TYR A 193 -5.87 -5.68 -9.52
C TYR A 193 -4.59 -5.66 -10.34
N GLU A 194 -4.40 -6.67 -11.18
CA GLU A 194 -3.34 -6.70 -12.17
C GLU A 194 -3.74 -5.92 -13.41
N MET A 195 -2.91 -4.97 -13.79
CA MET A 195 -3.20 -4.08 -14.92
C MET A 195 -2.44 -4.50 -16.16
N PRO A 196 -3.13 -4.98 -17.21
CA PRO A 196 -2.49 -5.31 -18.48
C PRO A 196 -1.78 -4.09 -19.09
N ALA A 197 -0.55 -4.28 -19.56
CA ALA A 197 0.34 -3.23 -20.06
C ALA A 197 0.60 -2.08 -19.06
N GLY A 198 0.30 -2.29 -17.80
CA GLY A 198 0.62 -1.36 -16.71
C GLY A 198 2.12 -1.32 -16.47
N ARG A 199 2.65 -0.12 -16.20
CA ARG A 199 4.05 0.16 -15.93
C ARG A 199 4.22 0.78 -14.55
N HIS A 200 5.45 0.81 -14.05
CA HIS A 200 5.80 1.45 -12.78
C HIS A 200 5.82 2.99 -12.90
N ASP A 201 4.66 3.57 -13.20
CA ASP A 201 4.53 5.01 -13.46
C ASP A 201 3.20 5.61 -12.98
N MET A 202 3.20 6.94 -12.88
CA MET A 202 2.05 7.72 -12.45
C MET A 202 0.83 7.57 -13.36
N GLN A 203 1.04 7.24 -14.63
CA GLN A 203 -0.05 7.07 -15.60
C GLN A 203 -0.83 5.79 -15.33
N THR A 204 -0.11 4.71 -15.05
CA THR A 204 -0.67 3.42 -14.65
C THR A 204 -1.43 3.55 -13.34
N TRP A 205 -0.81 4.14 -12.33
CA TRP A 205 -1.44 4.33 -11.03
C TRP A 205 -2.66 5.25 -11.09
N GLY A 206 -2.62 6.30 -11.92
CA GLY A 206 -3.77 7.17 -12.17
C GLY A 206 -4.97 6.45 -12.78
N LYS A 207 -4.75 5.44 -13.62
CA LYS A 207 -5.82 4.59 -14.17
C LYS A 207 -6.35 3.58 -13.16
N ALA A 208 -5.50 3.08 -12.26
CA ALA A 208 -5.89 2.12 -11.22
C ALA A 208 -6.57 2.80 -10.01
N PHE A 209 -6.24 4.05 -9.73
CA PHE A 209 -6.72 4.76 -8.56
C PHE A 209 -8.25 4.84 -8.43
N PRO A 210 -9.03 5.06 -9.52
CA PRO A 210 -10.50 4.97 -9.47
C PRO A 210 -11.04 3.60 -9.03
N VAL A 211 -10.34 2.52 -9.39
CA VAL A 211 -10.74 1.15 -8.98
C VAL A 211 -10.60 1.02 -7.46
N PHE A 212 -9.47 1.46 -6.92
CA PHE A 212 -9.25 1.51 -5.48
C PHE A 212 -10.32 2.34 -4.76
N LEU A 213 -10.57 3.56 -5.24
CA LEU A 213 -11.55 4.45 -4.60
C LEU A 213 -12.95 3.86 -4.57
N LYS A 214 -13.39 3.22 -5.66
CA LYS A 214 -14.68 2.55 -5.72
C LYS A 214 -14.75 1.33 -4.79
N TRP A 215 -13.69 0.54 -4.73
CA TRP A 215 -13.63 -0.61 -3.84
C TRP A 215 -13.61 -0.19 -2.36
N ALA A 216 -12.86 0.85 -2.03
CA ALA A 216 -12.69 1.32 -0.66
C ALA A 216 -13.88 2.14 -0.16
N PHE A 217 -14.46 3.01 -1.00
CA PHE A 217 -15.42 4.04 -0.60
C PHE A 217 -16.71 4.06 -1.44
N GLY A 218 -16.87 3.13 -2.37
CA GLY A 218 -18.10 2.97 -3.13
C GLY A 218 -19.26 2.58 -2.22
N ASP A 219 -20.46 3.05 -2.56
CA ASP A 219 -21.65 2.49 -1.93
C ASP A 219 -21.76 1.03 -2.34
N LYS A 220 -21.68 0.13 -1.38
CA LYS A 220 -22.09 -1.25 -1.62
C LYS A 220 -23.57 -1.15 -1.99
N LEU A 221 -23.85 -1.27 -3.28
CA LEU A 221 -25.22 -1.43 -3.76
C LEU A 221 -25.86 -2.49 -2.86
N LYS A 222 -26.93 -2.10 -2.18
CA LYS A 222 -27.75 -3.03 -1.40
C LYS A 222 -28.24 -4.07 -2.40
N GLY A 223 -27.52 -5.20 -2.47
CA GLY A 223 -28.00 -6.40 -3.13
C GLY A 223 -29.05 -7.08 -2.27
#